data_fff3360747a69b0be4943ca7bcddbfde
#
_entry.id   fff3360747a69b0be4943ca7bcddbfde
#
_cell.length_a   1.000
_cell.length_b   1.000
_cell.length_c   1.000
_cell.angle_alpha   90.00
_cell.angle_beta   90.00
_cell.angle_gamma   90.00
#
_symmetry.space_group_name_H-M   'P 1'
#
loop_
_entity.id
_entity.type
_entity.pdbx_description
1 polymer ?
#
loop_
_entity_poly.entity_id
_entity_poly.type
_entity_poly.pdbx_seq_one_letter_code
_entity_poly.pdbx_strand_id
1 'polypeptide(L)'
;MRTENEEIRDHLKYLSLLARDYPSQAAAASEIISTQALLKLPKGTEHFMSDLHGENEAFVHILNSASGVIREKVDIVLGESVPEQTRAELATLIYYPNEKLPQLKAECTDEEALDHWYTETLLQLIDICRLVSSKHTRQHVRSCLPSSCGYILDELLHAHFEDHDKDLYYGQIVGSIIENGRADRFIVRLCELIKRLAVDKLHIVGDLFDRGPRPDIILDRLMRHHHVDIQWGNHDVVWMGAAAGSPICVCTVLKTTLAYHNHAMLEDCYGINLRHLQRMAEQFYGNDDLTLWMPHTDAARGPYTEGMLHRCAVMHKAVTILMLKMECKVIDRNPDFKMQGRDFLRHIDWEKGTVTLNGQAYPLRDTSFPTVDPADPAALNDDERLVLRKLVESFRQSERLQQHVEFLYAKGSVYHIENGNLLYHGVVPMTKNGSFAVERFEGHNYSGRGLMDYCDERARCGYFAPEGSAARRSGQDFLWYLWCGKLSPLFGRSAMTTFERLYIADPATHEEVKDPYYTWYNEEAACRRIPVSYTHLRAHETLMNL
;
A
#
# COMPACT_ATOMS: atom_id res chain seq x y z
N MET A 1 -14.43 -4.85 -37.31
CA MET A 1 -14.45 -6.32 -37.51
C MET A 1 -13.10 -6.69 -38.13
N ARG A 2 -12.29 -7.51 -37.41
CA ARG A 2 -11.08 -8.09 -38.01
C ARG A 2 -11.49 -9.08 -39.09
N THR A 3 -10.72 -9.15 -40.16
CA THR A 3 -10.98 -10.12 -41.22
C THR A 3 -10.50 -11.51 -40.80
N GLU A 4 -11.18 -12.57 -41.28
CA GLU A 4 -10.79 -13.99 -41.01
C GLU A 4 -9.29 -14.25 -41.31
N ASN A 5 -8.74 -13.57 -42.31
CA ASN A 5 -7.32 -13.63 -42.67
C ASN A 5 -6.39 -12.95 -41.66
N GLU A 6 -6.85 -11.93 -40.93
CA GLU A 6 -6.07 -11.28 -39.86
C GLU A 6 -6.04 -12.18 -38.61
N GLU A 7 -7.14 -12.83 -38.29
CA GLU A 7 -7.23 -13.78 -37.17
C GLU A 7 -6.32 -15.02 -37.40
N ILE A 8 -6.35 -15.59 -38.60
CA ILE A 8 -5.47 -16.69 -38.99
C ILE A 8 -4.00 -16.27 -38.91
N ARG A 9 -3.66 -15.07 -39.37
CA ARG A 9 -2.27 -14.57 -39.33
C ARG A 9 -1.79 -14.35 -37.90
N ASP A 10 -2.63 -13.82 -37.01
CA ASP A 10 -2.28 -13.62 -35.61
C ASP A 10 -2.16 -14.96 -34.86
N HIS A 11 -3.02 -15.93 -35.16
CA HIS A 11 -2.93 -17.29 -34.62
C HIS A 11 -1.63 -18.00 -35.06
N LEU A 12 -1.24 -17.87 -36.32
CA LEU A 12 0.03 -18.43 -36.83
C LEU A 12 1.26 -17.77 -36.18
N LYS A 13 1.22 -16.46 -35.90
CA LYS A 13 2.29 -15.79 -35.15
C LYS A 13 2.39 -16.33 -33.71
N TYR A 14 1.25 -16.49 -33.05
CA TYR A 14 1.18 -17.07 -31.70
C TYR A 14 1.77 -18.49 -31.66
N LEU A 15 1.36 -19.36 -32.58
CA LEU A 15 1.92 -20.72 -32.69
C LEU A 15 3.42 -20.69 -33.00
N SER A 16 3.88 -19.73 -33.81
CA SER A 16 5.31 -19.58 -34.11
C SER A 16 6.12 -19.14 -32.89
N LEU A 17 5.54 -18.35 -32.00
CA LEU A 17 6.16 -17.99 -30.70
C LEU A 17 6.22 -19.20 -29.77
N LEU A 18 5.12 -19.95 -29.64
CA LEU A 18 5.09 -21.18 -28.85
C LEU A 18 6.09 -22.23 -29.34
N ALA A 19 6.29 -22.36 -30.65
CA ALA A 19 7.23 -23.30 -31.24
C ALA A 19 8.71 -22.97 -30.90
N ARG A 20 9.04 -21.76 -30.45
CA ARG A 20 10.39 -21.45 -29.94
C ARG A 20 10.63 -22.08 -28.58
N ASP A 21 9.63 -22.06 -27.71
CA ASP A 21 9.73 -22.59 -26.35
C ASP A 21 9.46 -24.11 -26.34
N TYR A 22 8.58 -24.58 -27.24
CA TYR A 22 8.16 -25.98 -27.38
C TYR A 22 8.43 -26.50 -28.79
N PRO A 23 9.72 -26.74 -29.17
CA PRO A 23 10.11 -27.00 -30.54
C PRO A 23 9.71 -28.40 -31.03
N SER A 24 9.22 -29.28 -30.16
CA SER A 24 8.80 -30.64 -30.50
C SER A 24 7.52 -31.05 -29.75
N GLN A 25 6.82 -32.03 -30.29
CA GLN A 25 5.65 -32.61 -29.63
C GLN A 25 6.01 -33.19 -28.24
N ALA A 26 7.19 -33.76 -28.08
CA ALA A 26 7.66 -34.27 -26.79
C ALA A 26 7.88 -33.15 -25.78
N ALA A 27 8.45 -32.01 -26.20
CA ALA A 27 8.62 -30.83 -25.36
C ALA A 27 7.26 -30.27 -24.92
N ALA A 28 6.30 -30.11 -25.84
CA ALA A 28 4.95 -29.67 -25.52
C ALA A 28 4.22 -30.64 -24.59
N ALA A 29 4.33 -31.95 -24.81
CA ALA A 29 3.72 -32.97 -23.93
C ALA A 29 4.33 -32.93 -22.51
N SER A 30 5.66 -32.77 -22.38
CA SER A 30 6.32 -32.61 -21.08
C SER A 30 5.81 -31.40 -20.33
N GLU A 31 5.65 -30.27 -21.00
CA GLU A 31 5.12 -29.04 -20.38
C GLU A 31 3.65 -29.21 -19.96
N ILE A 32 2.83 -29.83 -20.79
CA ILE A 32 1.43 -30.14 -20.43
C ILE A 32 1.36 -31.01 -19.18
N ILE A 33 2.17 -32.09 -19.11
CA ILE A 33 2.23 -32.98 -17.94
C ILE A 33 2.68 -32.19 -16.70
N SER A 34 3.73 -31.38 -16.81
CA SER A 34 4.24 -30.54 -15.72
C SER A 34 3.17 -29.58 -15.22
N THR A 35 2.53 -28.85 -16.13
CA THR A 35 1.48 -27.87 -15.80
C THR A 35 0.25 -28.54 -15.18
N GLN A 36 -0.18 -29.70 -15.71
CA GLN A 36 -1.28 -30.48 -15.12
C GLN A 36 -0.95 -30.95 -13.70
N ALA A 37 0.28 -31.34 -13.42
CA ALA A 37 0.73 -31.69 -12.08
C ALA A 37 0.75 -30.48 -11.15
N LEU A 38 1.21 -29.31 -11.61
CA LEU A 38 1.18 -28.04 -10.86
C LEU A 38 -0.24 -27.66 -10.43
N LEU A 39 -1.24 -27.87 -11.28
CA LEU A 39 -2.66 -27.59 -10.96
C LEU A 39 -3.21 -28.47 -9.82
N LYS A 40 -2.51 -29.53 -9.41
CA LYS A 40 -2.88 -30.41 -8.30
C LYS A 40 -2.15 -30.12 -7.01
N LEU A 41 -1.16 -29.23 -7.04
CA LEU A 41 -0.51 -28.77 -5.82
C LEU A 41 -1.51 -27.96 -4.95
N PRO A 42 -1.31 -27.96 -3.62
CA PRO A 42 -2.03 -27.04 -2.75
C PRO A 42 -1.87 -25.59 -3.22
N LYS A 43 -2.92 -24.80 -3.07
CA LYS A 43 -2.87 -23.36 -3.34
C LYS A 43 -1.80 -22.72 -2.47
N GLY A 44 -1.00 -21.83 -3.05
CA GLY A 44 -0.01 -21.05 -2.32
C GLY A 44 -0.66 -20.20 -1.22
N THR A 45 0.13 -19.84 -0.21
CA THR A 45 -0.32 -18.97 0.87
C THR A 45 -0.37 -17.53 0.38
N GLU A 46 -1.55 -16.94 0.41
CA GLU A 46 -1.78 -15.52 0.16
C GLU A 46 -1.90 -14.78 1.49
N HIS A 47 -1.15 -13.70 1.64
CA HIS A 47 -1.16 -12.85 2.83
C HIS A 47 -1.79 -11.51 2.47
N PHE A 48 -2.80 -11.09 3.21
CA PHE A 48 -3.55 -9.86 2.97
C PHE A 48 -3.28 -8.88 4.11
N MET A 49 -2.93 -7.64 3.75
CA MET A 49 -2.77 -6.53 4.69
C MET A 49 -3.45 -5.29 4.13
N SER A 50 -4.07 -4.47 4.98
CA SER A 50 -4.66 -3.18 4.62
C SER A 50 -4.32 -2.12 5.67
N ASP A 51 -4.52 -0.85 5.31
CA ASP A 51 -4.46 0.29 6.24
C ASP A 51 -3.14 0.35 7.03
N LEU A 52 -2.00 0.18 6.34
CA LEU A 52 -0.67 0.16 6.95
C LEU A 52 -0.26 1.53 7.50
N HIS A 53 -0.73 2.60 6.86
CA HIS A 53 -0.61 3.97 7.32
C HIS A 53 0.76 4.34 7.90
N GLY A 54 1.86 3.91 7.26
CA GLY A 54 3.21 4.21 7.71
C GLY A 54 3.65 3.56 9.03
N GLU A 55 2.86 2.65 9.61
CA GLU A 55 3.18 1.93 10.85
C GLU A 55 4.16 0.79 10.57
N ASN A 56 5.42 1.16 10.35
CA ASN A 56 6.48 0.27 9.92
C ASN A 56 6.75 -0.90 10.89
N GLU A 57 6.76 -0.65 12.19
CA GLU A 57 7.11 -1.69 13.18
C GLU A 57 6.06 -2.81 13.18
N ALA A 58 4.77 -2.45 13.23
CA ALA A 58 3.67 -3.40 13.14
C ALA A 58 3.69 -4.16 11.81
N PHE A 59 3.90 -3.45 10.68
CA PHE A 59 4.02 -4.07 9.37
C PHE A 59 5.14 -5.11 9.31
N VAL A 60 6.34 -4.76 9.79
CA VAL A 60 7.50 -5.66 9.79
C VAL A 60 7.25 -6.89 10.65
N HIS A 61 6.62 -6.72 11.81
CA HIS A 61 6.28 -7.84 12.68
C HIS A 61 5.30 -8.81 12.02
N ILE A 62 4.21 -8.29 11.45
CA ILE A 62 3.19 -9.09 10.76
C ILE A 62 3.80 -9.80 9.55
N LEU A 63 4.63 -9.10 8.76
CA LEU A 63 5.31 -9.67 7.60
C LEU A 63 6.27 -10.80 8.01
N ASN A 64 7.11 -10.58 9.02
CA ASN A 64 8.11 -11.55 9.48
C ASN A 64 7.48 -12.78 10.14
N SER A 65 6.34 -12.62 10.82
CA SER A 65 5.60 -13.72 11.45
C SER A 65 4.65 -14.45 10.49
N ALA A 66 4.46 -13.90 9.28
CA ALA A 66 3.44 -14.35 8.33
C ALA A 66 2.05 -14.46 9.00
N SER A 67 1.65 -13.46 9.78
CA SER A 67 0.41 -13.45 10.59
C SER A 67 0.26 -14.68 11.51
N GLY A 68 1.37 -15.21 12.03
CA GLY A 68 1.38 -16.37 12.92
C GLY A 68 1.55 -17.72 12.24
N VAL A 69 1.50 -17.81 10.91
CA VAL A 69 1.68 -19.08 10.17
C VAL A 69 3.00 -19.75 10.51
N ILE A 70 4.09 -19.00 10.65
CA ILE A 70 5.40 -19.57 11.00
C ILE A 70 5.37 -20.17 12.40
N ARG A 71 4.71 -19.53 13.38
CA ARG A 71 4.55 -20.10 14.72
C ARG A 71 3.78 -21.41 14.69
N GLU A 72 2.70 -21.48 13.92
CA GLU A 72 1.96 -22.72 13.72
C GLU A 72 2.85 -23.84 13.16
N LYS A 73 3.73 -23.54 12.19
CA LYS A 73 4.66 -24.54 11.63
C LYS A 73 5.72 -24.99 12.64
N VAL A 74 6.22 -24.08 13.48
CA VAL A 74 7.11 -24.42 14.61
C VAL A 74 6.39 -25.37 15.57
N ASP A 75 5.15 -25.06 15.96
CA ASP A 75 4.37 -25.88 16.88
C ASP A 75 4.04 -27.29 16.30
N ILE A 76 3.80 -27.39 14.99
CA ILE A 76 3.58 -28.67 14.31
C ILE A 76 4.86 -29.53 14.31
N VAL A 77 6.01 -28.95 14.01
CA VAL A 77 7.29 -29.68 13.89
C VAL A 77 7.79 -30.14 15.25
N LEU A 78 7.80 -29.25 16.24
CA LEU A 78 8.38 -29.54 17.55
C LEU A 78 7.42 -30.27 18.50
N GLY A 79 6.11 -30.13 18.28
CA GLY A 79 5.08 -30.78 19.10
C GLY A 79 5.07 -30.33 20.56
N GLU A 80 4.30 -31.03 21.39
CA GLU A 80 4.17 -30.74 22.83
C GLU A 80 5.39 -31.22 23.66
N SER A 81 6.28 -32.02 23.06
CA SER A 81 7.50 -32.49 23.71
C SER A 81 8.51 -31.38 23.99
N VAL A 82 8.47 -30.30 23.20
CA VAL A 82 9.32 -29.12 23.40
C VAL A 82 8.53 -28.05 24.15
N PRO A 83 9.08 -27.44 25.22
CA PRO A 83 8.41 -26.41 26.00
C PRO A 83 7.91 -25.25 25.13
N GLU A 84 6.77 -24.68 25.48
CA GLU A 84 6.17 -23.56 24.72
C GLU A 84 7.11 -22.37 24.60
N GLN A 85 7.87 -22.07 25.65
CA GLN A 85 8.85 -20.98 25.64
C GLN A 85 9.93 -21.21 24.58
N THR A 86 10.50 -22.41 24.49
CA THR A 86 11.54 -22.77 23.51
C THR A 86 10.99 -22.66 22.09
N ARG A 87 9.75 -23.10 21.85
CA ARG A 87 9.06 -22.95 20.57
C ARG A 87 8.84 -21.48 20.22
N ALA A 88 8.48 -20.65 21.21
CA ALA A 88 8.32 -19.20 21.02
C ALA A 88 9.66 -18.50 20.71
N GLU A 89 10.74 -18.91 21.35
CA GLU A 89 12.09 -18.40 21.12
C GLU A 89 12.58 -18.75 19.70
N LEU A 90 12.37 -19.99 19.27
CA LEU A 90 12.71 -20.41 17.89
C LEU A 90 11.89 -19.64 16.85
N ALA A 91 10.58 -19.44 17.07
CA ALA A 91 9.75 -18.60 16.19
C ALA A 91 10.28 -17.15 16.16
N THR A 92 10.67 -16.60 17.31
CA THR A 92 11.25 -15.25 17.40
C THR A 92 12.59 -15.17 16.66
N LEU A 93 13.42 -16.21 16.74
CA LEU A 93 14.65 -16.32 15.96
C LEU A 93 14.36 -16.30 14.45
N ILE A 94 13.32 -17.01 13.99
CA ILE A 94 12.93 -16.99 12.57
C ILE A 94 12.46 -15.59 12.16
N TYR A 95 11.72 -14.88 13.00
CA TYR A 95 11.22 -13.53 12.71
C TYR A 95 12.36 -12.51 12.63
N TYR A 96 13.29 -12.54 13.59
CA TYR A 96 14.34 -11.55 13.80
C TYR A 96 15.72 -12.21 13.99
N PRO A 97 16.23 -12.91 12.96
CA PRO A 97 17.45 -13.72 13.14
C PRO A 97 18.68 -12.89 13.50
N ASN A 98 18.82 -11.67 12.96
CA ASN A 98 20.00 -10.84 13.22
C ASN A 98 20.02 -10.26 14.65
N GLU A 99 18.84 -10.00 15.22
CA GLU A 99 18.67 -9.44 16.56
C GLU A 99 18.66 -10.51 17.65
N LYS A 100 17.99 -11.65 17.38
CA LYS A 100 17.79 -12.70 18.39
C LYS A 100 18.98 -13.67 18.49
N LEU A 101 19.65 -13.97 17.37
CA LEU A 101 20.79 -14.90 17.35
C LEU A 101 21.91 -14.52 18.34
N PRO A 102 22.39 -13.25 18.41
CA PRO A 102 23.40 -12.88 19.39
C PRO A 102 22.95 -13.06 20.86
N GLN A 103 21.67 -12.86 21.13
CA GLN A 103 21.10 -13.01 22.48
C GLN A 103 21.12 -14.48 22.92
N LEU A 104 20.61 -15.39 22.07
CA LEU A 104 20.58 -16.82 22.37
C LEU A 104 21.98 -17.41 22.51
N LYS A 105 22.94 -16.98 21.73
CA LYS A 105 24.34 -17.38 21.86
C LYS A 105 24.95 -16.93 23.20
N ALA A 106 24.59 -15.75 23.70
CA ALA A 106 25.09 -15.24 24.97
C ALA A 106 24.54 -16.02 26.19
N GLU A 107 23.49 -16.80 26.00
CA GLU A 107 22.93 -17.67 27.04
C GLU A 107 23.68 -19.02 27.17
N CYS A 108 24.50 -19.40 26.16
CA CYS A 108 25.32 -20.61 26.22
C CYS A 108 26.50 -20.42 27.18
N THR A 109 26.72 -21.41 28.05
CA THR A 109 27.70 -21.31 29.14
C THR A 109 29.15 -21.52 28.71
N ASP A 110 29.36 -22.32 27.67
CA ASP A 110 30.65 -22.69 27.12
C ASP A 110 30.54 -23.08 25.62
N GLU A 111 31.67 -23.46 25.03
CA GLU A 111 31.76 -23.80 23.59
C GLU A 111 31.02 -25.11 23.29
N GLU A 112 31.03 -26.09 24.17
CA GLU A 112 30.32 -27.37 23.98
C GLU A 112 28.81 -27.16 24.00
N ALA A 113 28.30 -26.34 24.92
CA ALA A 113 26.90 -25.94 24.98
C ALA A 113 26.47 -25.16 23.72
N LEU A 114 27.35 -24.31 23.19
CA LEU A 114 27.10 -23.55 21.97
C LEU A 114 27.03 -24.46 20.75
N ASP A 115 27.93 -25.42 20.60
CA ASP A 115 27.94 -26.38 19.49
C ASP A 115 26.72 -27.29 19.51
N HIS A 116 26.30 -27.70 20.69
CA HIS A 116 25.06 -28.46 20.89
C HIS A 116 23.83 -27.63 20.47
N TRP A 117 23.74 -26.38 20.93
CA TRP A 117 22.68 -25.47 20.59
C TRP A 117 22.63 -25.20 19.06
N TYR A 118 23.77 -25.00 18.40
CA TYR A 118 23.84 -24.86 16.95
C TYR A 118 23.29 -26.09 16.24
N THR A 119 23.67 -27.26 16.69
CA THR A 119 23.24 -28.53 16.09
C THR A 119 21.72 -28.67 16.17
N GLU A 120 21.16 -28.51 17.34
CA GLU A 120 19.71 -28.59 17.57
C GLU A 120 18.95 -27.53 16.75
N THR A 121 19.40 -26.28 16.81
CA THR A 121 18.76 -25.16 16.11
C THR A 121 18.78 -25.37 14.59
N LEU A 122 19.91 -25.81 14.01
CA LEU A 122 20.00 -26.08 12.57
C LEU A 122 19.05 -27.20 12.16
N LEU A 123 18.99 -28.31 12.90
CA LEU A 123 18.09 -29.43 12.60
C LEU A 123 16.63 -29.00 12.68
N GLN A 124 16.24 -28.29 13.75
CA GLN A 124 14.88 -27.78 13.91
C GLN A 124 14.47 -26.83 12.76
N LEU A 125 15.36 -25.91 12.36
CA LEU A 125 15.10 -24.99 11.24
C LEU A 125 15.00 -25.73 9.90
N ILE A 126 15.80 -26.78 9.69
CA ILE A 126 15.73 -27.63 8.49
C ILE A 126 14.36 -28.33 8.45
N ASP A 127 13.88 -28.89 9.54
CA ASP A 127 12.58 -29.57 9.59
C ASP A 127 11.41 -28.61 9.37
N ILE A 128 11.45 -27.42 9.97
CA ILE A 128 10.48 -26.36 9.69
C ILE A 128 10.52 -25.95 8.20
N CYS A 129 11.72 -25.78 7.65
CA CYS A 129 11.89 -25.43 6.24
C CYS A 129 11.34 -26.53 5.32
N ARG A 130 11.52 -27.82 5.64
CA ARG A 130 10.90 -28.94 4.92
C ARG A 130 9.39 -28.87 4.95
N LEU A 131 8.80 -28.60 6.12
CA LEU A 131 7.34 -28.47 6.26
C LEU A 131 6.80 -27.32 5.41
N VAL A 132 7.40 -26.12 5.46
CA VAL A 132 6.92 -24.99 4.65
C VAL A 132 7.16 -25.19 3.16
N SER A 133 8.20 -25.95 2.77
CA SER A 133 8.51 -26.24 1.37
C SER A 133 7.63 -27.34 0.76
N SER A 134 6.91 -28.13 1.57
CA SER A 134 6.15 -29.31 1.12
C SER A 134 5.03 -28.99 0.12
N LYS A 135 4.50 -27.76 0.13
CA LYS A 135 3.47 -27.28 -0.82
C LYS A 135 4.04 -26.78 -2.15
N HIS A 136 5.36 -26.69 -2.30
CA HIS A 136 6.04 -26.16 -3.47
C HIS A 136 6.68 -27.26 -4.31
N THR A 137 6.91 -26.96 -5.60
CA THR A 137 7.76 -27.82 -6.42
C THR A 137 9.21 -27.71 -5.97
N ARG A 138 9.98 -28.80 -6.16
CA ARG A 138 11.42 -28.78 -5.89
C ARG A 138 12.15 -27.69 -6.69
N GLN A 139 11.74 -27.45 -7.93
CA GLN A 139 12.29 -26.39 -8.77
C GLN A 139 12.06 -25.00 -8.15
N HIS A 140 10.85 -24.74 -7.62
CA HIS A 140 10.55 -23.48 -6.95
C HIS A 140 11.41 -23.30 -5.70
N VAL A 141 11.50 -24.32 -4.82
CA VAL A 141 12.35 -24.28 -3.63
C VAL A 141 13.80 -23.98 -4.00
N ARG A 142 14.35 -24.68 -5.01
CA ARG A 142 15.71 -24.43 -5.51
C ARG A 142 15.92 -23.00 -6.00
N SER A 143 14.94 -22.41 -6.69
CA SER A 143 15.02 -21.01 -7.14
C SER A 143 15.03 -19.99 -5.98
N CYS A 144 14.58 -20.40 -4.79
CA CYS A 144 14.58 -19.58 -3.58
C CYS A 144 15.86 -19.72 -2.76
N LEU A 145 16.69 -20.75 -3.04
CA LEU A 145 17.92 -21.00 -2.28
C LEU A 145 18.98 -19.93 -2.54
N PRO A 146 19.73 -19.51 -1.50
CA PRO A 146 20.81 -18.55 -1.66
C PRO A 146 21.98 -19.16 -2.46
N SER A 147 22.53 -18.42 -3.42
CA SER A 147 23.62 -18.89 -4.31
C SER A 147 24.86 -19.39 -3.55
N SER A 148 25.13 -18.85 -2.36
CA SER A 148 26.34 -19.14 -1.59
C SER A 148 26.35 -20.48 -0.82
N CYS A 149 25.17 -21.05 -0.55
CA CYS A 149 25.00 -22.30 0.21
C CYS A 149 23.84 -23.15 -0.30
N GLY A 150 23.31 -22.82 -1.48
CA GLY A 150 22.12 -23.47 -2.04
C GLY A 150 22.27 -24.97 -2.22
N TYR A 151 23.44 -25.47 -2.68
CA TYR A 151 23.67 -26.90 -2.79
C TYR A 151 23.55 -27.63 -1.45
N ILE A 152 24.20 -27.10 -0.41
CA ILE A 152 24.19 -27.72 0.92
C ILE A 152 22.77 -27.71 1.50
N LEU A 153 22.03 -26.59 1.36
CA LEU A 153 20.64 -26.50 1.81
C LEU A 153 19.72 -27.43 1.00
N ASP A 154 19.92 -27.59 -0.31
CA ASP A 154 19.12 -28.51 -1.14
C ASP A 154 19.31 -29.95 -0.67
N GLU A 155 20.58 -30.37 -0.37
CA GLU A 155 20.87 -31.69 0.17
C GLU A 155 20.18 -31.91 1.54
N LEU A 156 20.31 -30.97 2.47
CA LEU A 156 19.72 -31.06 3.80
C LEU A 156 18.19 -31.06 3.78
N LEU A 157 17.57 -30.28 2.89
CA LEU A 157 16.10 -30.22 2.75
C LEU A 157 15.51 -31.49 2.15
N HIS A 158 16.26 -32.22 1.32
CA HIS A 158 15.80 -33.45 0.68
C HIS A 158 16.35 -34.73 1.34
N ALA A 159 17.01 -34.59 2.48
CA ALA A 159 17.41 -35.72 3.31
C ALA A 159 16.15 -36.45 3.83
N HIS A 160 16.03 -37.74 3.54
CA HIS A 160 15.03 -38.60 4.13
C HIS A 160 15.68 -39.32 5.31
N PHE A 161 15.23 -39.05 6.54
CA PHE A 161 15.77 -39.68 7.75
C PHE A 161 15.50 -41.18 7.84
N GLU A 162 14.71 -41.73 6.92
CA GLU A 162 14.48 -43.17 6.76
C GLU A 162 15.63 -43.86 5.98
N ASP A 163 16.48 -43.09 5.32
CA ASP A 163 17.66 -43.57 4.60
C ASP A 163 18.86 -43.72 5.57
N HIS A 164 18.83 -44.76 6.41
CA HIS A 164 19.88 -45.07 7.40
C HIS A 164 21.32 -44.98 6.86
N ASP A 165 21.50 -45.18 5.57
CA ASP A 165 22.81 -45.13 4.91
C ASP A 165 23.39 -43.69 4.81
N LYS A 166 22.56 -42.65 4.99
CA LYS A 166 22.97 -41.24 4.85
C LYS A 166 22.98 -40.44 6.15
N ASP A 167 22.54 -41.01 7.27
CA ASP A 167 22.48 -40.29 8.55
C ASP A 167 23.85 -39.71 8.93
N LEU A 168 24.92 -40.49 8.76
CA LEU A 168 26.31 -40.04 9.02
C LEU A 168 26.69 -38.89 8.08
N TYR A 169 26.26 -38.94 6.80
CA TYR A 169 26.56 -37.90 5.83
C TYR A 169 25.89 -36.56 6.19
N TYR A 170 24.63 -36.58 6.57
CA TYR A 170 23.91 -35.36 6.96
C TYR A 170 24.44 -34.80 8.30
N GLY A 171 24.70 -35.66 9.27
CA GLY A 171 25.36 -35.27 10.54
C GLY A 171 26.71 -34.62 10.28
N GLN A 172 27.52 -35.18 9.36
CA GLN A 172 28.82 -34.62 8.99
C GLN A 172 28.69 -33.25 8.30
N ILE A 173 27.64 -33.02 7.49
CA ILE A 173 27.39 -31.69 6.91
C ILE A 173 27.13 -30.66 8.01
N VAL A 174 26.24 -30.96 8.96
CA VAL A 174 25.91 -30.05 10.08
C VAL A 174 27.16 -29.80 10.94
N GLY A 175 27.89 -30.85 11.31
CA GLY A 175 29.15 -30.71 12.06
C GLY A 175 30.16 -29.82 11.32
N SER A 176 30.35 -30.04 10.03
CA SER A 176 31.27 -29.23 9.22
C SER A 176 30.84 -27.77 9.09
N ILE A 177 29.52 -27.46 9.11
CA ILE A 177 29.02 -26.08 9.15
C ILE A 177 29.47 -25.40 10.44
N ILE A 178 29.39 -26.10 11.59
CA ILE A 178 29.77 -25.59 12.91
C ILE A 178 31.29 -25.44 12.99
N GLU A 179 32.04 -26.49 12.70
CA GLU A 179 33.52 -26.52 12.74
C GLU A 179 34.16 -25.42 11.88
N ASN A 180 33.52 -25.06 10.75
CA ASN A 180 34.00 -23.98 9.89
C ASN A 180 33.48 -22.59 10.27
N GLY A 181 32.82 -22.44 11.43
CA GLY A 181 32.30 -21.16 11.94
C GLY A 181 31.24 -20.53 11.02
N ARG A 182 30.40 -21.37 10.39
CA ARG A 182 29.37 -20.91 9.44
C ARG A 182 27.95 -21.03 9.98
N ALA A 183 27.76 -21.54 11.20
CA ALA A 183 26.45 -21.79 11.80
C ALA A 183 25.54 -20.56 11.81
N ASP A 184 26.02 -19.41 12.26
CA ASP A 184 25.26 -18.15 12.28
C ASP A 184 24.67 -17.81 10.90
N ARG A 185 25.50 -17.90 9.87
CA ARG A 185 25.09 -17.60 8.50
C ARG A 185 24.05 -18.58 7.97
N PHE A 186 24.18 -19.87 8.28
CA PHE A 186 23.20 -20.88 7.86
C PHE A 186 21.88 -20.70 8.58
N ILE A 187 21.88 -20.41 9.89
CA ILE A 187 20.67 -20.09 10.67
C ILE A 187 19.95 -18.90 10.04
N VAL A 188 20.64 -17.78 9.79
CA VAL A 188 20.03 -16.60 9.18
C VAL A 188 19.43 -16.94 7.81
N ARG A 189 20.14 -17.70 6.98
CA ARG A 189 19.66 -18.09 5.63
C ARG A 189 18.47 -19.04 5.67
N LEU A 190 18.43 -19.98 6.61
CA LEU A 190 17.27 -20.83 6.84
C LEU A 190 16.07 -20.03 7.30
N CYS A 191 16.23 -19.09 8.24
CA CYS A 191 15.16 -18.20 8.68
C CYS A 191 14.61 -17.34 7.51
N GLU A 192 15.49 -16.80 6.68
CA GLU A 192 15.07 -16.04 5.47
C GLU A 192 14.32 -16.93 4.48
N LEU A 193 14.78 -18.16 4.25
CA LEU A 193 14.14 -19.12 3.37
C LEU A 193 12.76 -19.55 3.89
N ILE A 194 12.63 -19.82 5.19
CA ILE A 194 11.36 -20.15 5.84
C ILE A 194 10.35 -19.00 5.62
N LYS A 195 10.74 -17.75 5.91
CA LYS A 195 9.89 -16.58 5.70
C LYS A 195 9.45 -16.45 4.23
N ARG A 196 10.38 -16.67 3.30
CA ARG A 196 10.10 -16.57 1.85
C ARG A 196 9.15 -17.66 1.36
N LEU A 197 9.26 -18.89 1.85
CA LEU A 197 8.42 -20.03 1.46
C LEU A 197 7.09 -20.09 2.24
N ALA A 198 6.99 -19.41 3.39
CA ALA A 198 5.76 -19.37 4.19
C ALA A 198 4.64 -18.60 3.47
N VAL A 199 4.97 -17.52 2.76
CA VAL A 199 4.04 -16.66 2.03
C VAL A 199 4.43 -16.61 0.56
N ASP A 200 3.55 -17.06 -0.32
CA ASP A 200 3.78 -17.06 -1.77
C ASP A 200 3.49 -15.70 -2.39
N LYS A 201 2.44 -15.04 -1.93
CA LYS A 201 2.00 -13.75 -2.44
C LYS A 201 1.49 -12.85 -1.33
N LEU A 202 1.88 -11.58 -1.40
CA LEU A 202 1.44 -10.52 -0.50
C LEU A 202 0.50 -9.58 -1.25
N HIS A 203 -0.70 -9.38 -0.70
CA HIS A 203 -1.68 -8.42 -1.18
C HIS A 203 -1.77 -7.26 -0.21
N ILE A 204 -1.50 -6.05 -0.69
CA ILE A 204 -1.67 -4.82 0.09
C ILE A 204 -2.95 -4.13 -0.39
N VAL A 205 -3.95 -4.10 0.47
CA VAL A 205 -5.29 -3.58 0.15
C VAL A 205 -5.41 -2.12 0.60
N GLY A 206 -4.46 -1.29 0.15
CA GLY A 206 -4.46 0.16 0.24
C GLY A 206 -4.03 0.77 1.57
N ASP A 207 -3.93 2.10 1.51
CA ASP A 207 -3.58 3.00 2.62
C ASP A 207 -2.21 2.71 3.23
N LEU A 208 -1.18 2.80 2.37
CA LEU A 208 0.23 2.70 2.76
C LEU A 208 0.74 3.95 3.48
N PHE A 209 0.26 5.12 3.03
CA PHE A 209 0.70 6.43 3.48
C PHE A 209 -0.14 7.02 4.61
N ASP A 210 0.36 8.12 5.17
CA ASP A 210 -0.22 8.96 6.21
C ASP A 210 -0.34 8.32 7.60
N ARG A 211 -0.62 9.14 8.61
CA ARG A 211 -0.76 8.83 10.03
C ARG A 211 0.52 8.36 10.71
N GLY A 212 1.10 7.22 10.29
CA GLY A 212 2.36 6.70 10.81
C GLY A 212 3.59 7.36 10.19
N PRO A 213 4.77 7.23 10.83
CA PRO A 213 5.95 8.03 10.51
C PRO A 213 6.80 7.50 9.35
N ARG A 214 6.67 6.21 8.96
CA ARG A 214 7.65 5.57 8.11
C ARG A 214 7.06 4.77 6.93
N PRO A 215 6.21 5.37 6.09
CA PRO A 215 5.73 4.72 4.85
C PRO A 215 6.89 4.40 3.88
N ASP A 216 7.96 5.17 3.94
CA ASP A 216 9.17 4.99 3.14
C ASP A 216 9.83 3.62 3.37
N ILE A 217 9.94 3.18 4.62
CA ILE A 217 10.51 1.85 4.95
C ILE A 217 9.57 0.73 4.51
N ILE A 218 8.26 0.92 4.66
CA ILE A 218 7.27 -0.05 4.20
C ILE A 218 7.43 -0.27 2.70
N LEU A 219 7.44 0.80 1.91
CA LEU A 219 7.59 0.74 0.45
C LEU A 219 8.93 0.12 0.03
N ASP A 220 10.04 0.50 0.66
CA ASP A 220 11.35 -0.13 0.40
C ASP A 220 11.34 -1.65 0.64
N ARG A 221 10.60 -2.14 1.63
CA ARG A 221 10.44 -3.57 1.89
C ARG A 221 9.55 -4.25 0.88
N LEU A 222 8.43 -3.63 0.52
CA LEU A 222 7.53 -4.14 -0.52
C LEU A 222 8.21 -4.23 -1.89
N MET A 223 9.05 -3.25 -2.26
CA MET A 223 9.84 -3.27 -3.49
C MET A 223 10.82 -4.45 -3.56
N ARG A 224 11.27 -4.94 -2.41
CA ARG A 224 12.17 -6.11 -2.30
C ARG A 224 11.41 -7.43 -2.13
N HIS A 225 10.09 -7.38 -1.91
CA HIS A 225 9.30 -8.58 -1.72
C HIS A 225 9.19 -9.35 -3.05
N HIS A 226 9.29 -10.68 -2.97
CA HIS A 226 9.37 -11.53 -4.17
C HIS A 226 8.08 -11.52 -5.01
N HIS A 227 6.91 -11.35 -4.40
CA HIS A 227 5.65 -11.30 -5.10
C HIS A 227 4.64 -10.46 -4.31
N VAL A 228 4.32 -9.26 -4.82
CA VAL A 228 3.38 -8.32 -4.20
C VAL A 228 2.52 -7.65 -5.25
N ASP A 229 1.26 -7.43 -4.93
CA ASP A 229 0.37 -6.49 -5.61
C ASP A 229 -0.29 -5.56 -4.61
N ILE A 230 -0.79 -4.43 -5.12
CA ILE A 230 -1.29 -3.32 -4.31
C ILE A 230 -2.63 -2.87 -4.90
N GLN A 231 -3.66 -2.76 -4.08
CA GLN A 231 -4.85 -2.02 -4.43
C GLN A 231 -4.72 -0.64 -3.78
N TRP A 232 -4.81 0.42 -4.60
CA TRP A 232 -4.60 1.77 -4.07
C TRP A 232 -5.70 2.16 -3.09
N GLY A 233 -5.32 2.73 -1.95
CA GLY A 233 -6.21 3.43 -1.03
C GLY A 233 -6.36 4.90 -1.40
N ASN A 234 -7.32 5.58 -0.76
CA ASN A 234 -7.51 7.01 -1.00
C ASN A 234 -6.31 7.85 -0.49
N HIS A 235 -5.62 7.41 0.56
CA HIS A 235 -4.36 8.04 0.98
C HIS A 235 -3.24 7.87 -0.04
N ASP A 236 -3.15 6.71 -0.69
CA ASP A 236 -2.09 6.44 -1.67
C ASP A 236 -2.23 7.34 -2.92
N VAL A 237 -3.45 7.47 -3.46
CA VAL A 237 -3.67 8.25 -4.69
C VAL A 237 -3.39 9.74 -4.51
N VAL A 238 -3.54 10.29 -3.30
CA VAL A 238 -3.19 11.68 -3.04
C VAL A 238 -1.66 11.89 -3.05
N TRP A 239 -0.89 10.93 -2.56
CA TRP A 239 0.57 10.94 -2.66
C TRP A 239 1.05 10.74 -4.11
N MET A 240 0.39 9.83 -4.85
CA MET A 240 0.62 9.66 -6.28
C MET A 240 0.36 10.95 -7.06
N GLY A 241 -0.71 11.68 -6.70
CA GLY A 241 -1.04 12.99 -7.27
C GLY A 241 -0.02 14.06 -6.92
N ALA A 242 0.48 14.07 -5.69
CA ALA A 242 1.52 15.00 -5.26
C ALA A 242 2.83 14.77 -6.02
N ALA A 243 3.27 13.52 -6.18
CA ALA A 243 4.43 13.14 -6.99
C ALA A 243 4.25 13.49 -8.48
N ALA A 244 3.02 13.38 -9.00
CA ALA A 244 2.67 13.81 -10.37
C ALA A 244 2.72 15.35 -10.55
N GLY A 245 2.80 16.11 -9.44
CA GLY A 245 2.85 17.58 -9.44
C GLY A 245 1.49 18.25 -9.37
N SER A 246 0.45 17.57 -8.85
CA SER A 246 -0.86 18.15 -8.57
C SER A 246 -0.77 19.09 -7.36
N PRO A 247 -1.02 20.42 -7.51
CA PRO A 247 -0.91 21.35 -6.40
C PRO A 247 -1.86 21.05 -5.25
N ILE A 248 -3.09 20.63 -5.55
CA ILE A 248 -4.07 20.27 -4.53
C ILE A 248 -3.65 19.01 -3.75
N CYS A 249 -3.13 17.99 -4.43
CA CYS A 249 -2.61 16.79 -3.77
C CYS A 249 -1.40 17.09 -2.90
N VAL A 250 -0.49 17.97 -3.35
CA VAL A 250 0.66 18.45 -2.54
C VAL A 250 0.17 19.12 -1.26
N CYS A 251 -0.81 20.03 -1.34
CA CYS A 251 -1.38 20.67 -0.15
C CYS A 251 -2.06 19.67 0.77
N THR A 252 -2.79 18.69 0.23
CA THR A 252 -3.50 17.66 0.99
C THR A 252 -2.52 16.74 1.75
N VAL A 253 -1.46 16.28 1.07
CA VAL A 253 -0.38 15.50 1.71
C VAL A 253 0.27 16.29 2.85
N LEU A 254 0.66 17.53 2.60
CA LEU A 254 1.30 18.37 3.60
C LEU A 254 0.37 18.65 4.79
N LYS A 255 -0.90 18.96 4.53
CA LYS A 255 -1.91 19.17 5.58
C LYS A 255 -2.02 17.95 6.49
N THR A 256 -2.14 16.76 5.90
CA THR A 256 -2.27 15.51 6.66
C THR A 256 -0.98 15.19 7.41
N THR A 257 0.18 15.32 6.77
CA THR A 257 1.48 15.05 7.40
C THR A 257 1.77 15.98 8.58
N LEU A 258 1.41 17.27 8.45
CA LEU A 258 1.54 18.24 9.54
C LEU A 258 0.54 17.97 10.67
N ALA A 259 -0.69 17.58 10.36
CA ALA A 259 -1.69 17.23 11.37
C ALA A 259 -1.25 16.07 12.28
N TYR A 260 -0.41 15.14 11.76
CA TYR A 260 0.16 14.01 12.52
C TYR A 260 1.62 14.22 12.97
N HIS A 261 2.16 15.43 12.84
CA HIS A 261 3.54 15.79 13.18
C HIS A 261 4.61 14.94 12.47
N ASN A 262 4.35 14.44 11.29
CA ASN A 262 5.24 13.56 10.52
C ASN A 262 6.04 14.29 9.42
N HIS A 263 6.08 15.63 9.45
CA HIS A 263 6.71 16.44 8.40
C HIS A 263 8.23 16.24 8.29
N ALA A 264 8.92 15.84 9.37
CA ALA A 264 10.33 15.47 9.33
C ALA A 264 10.63 14.35 8.32
N MET A 265 9.70 13.39 8.16
CA MET A 265 9.83 12.32 7.17
C MET A 265 9.88 12.87 5.73
N LEU A 266 9.14 13.94 5.43
CA LEU A 266 9.19 14.59 4.11
C LEU A 266 10.59 15.14 3.80
N GLU A 267 11.23 15.78 4.78
CA GLU A 267 12.57 16.36 4.62
C GLU A 267 13.65 15.28 4.64
N ASP A 268 13.64 14.40 5.64
CA ASP A 268 14.69 13.42 5.90
C ASP A 268 14.68 12.25 4.90
N CYS A 269 13.49 11.78 4.52
CA CYS A 269 13.35 10.58 3.70
C CYS A 269 13.13 10.87 2.21
N TYR A 270 12.41 11.95 1.90
CA TYR A 270 12.08 12.33 0.53
C TYR A 270 12.79 13.60 0.03
N GLY A 271 13.51 14.32 0.89
CA GLY A 271 14.22 15.53 0.52
C GLY A 271 13.29 16.69 0.15
N ILE A 272 12.04 16.69 0.62
CA ILE A 272 11.03 17.70 0.32
C ILE A 272 11.26 18.91 1.22
N ASN A 273 11.62 20.06 0.64
CA ASN A 273 12.00 21.24 1.37
C ASN A 273 10.79 22.10 1.80
N LEU A 274 10.60 22.25 3.10
CA LEU A 274 9.49 23.02 3.69
C LEU A 274 9.84 24.46 4.08
N ARG A 275 11.07 24.95 3.88
CA ARG A 275 11.51 26.27 4.35
C ARG A 275 10.68 27.43 3.79
N HIS A 276 10.26 27.36 2.53
CA HIS A 276 9.42 28.41 1.94
C HIS A 276 8.03 28.44 2.58
N LEU A 277 7.46 27.28 2.85
CA LEU A 277 6.18 27.15 3.57
C LEU A 277 6.34 27.70 5.00
N GLN A 278 7.36 27.27 5.73
CA GLN A 278 7.61 27.71 7.09
C GLN A 278 7.74 29.25 7.20
N ARG A 279 8.52 29.86 6.28
CA ARG A 279 8.71 31.31 6.26
C ARG A 279 7.40 32.05 5.99
N MET A 280 6.64 31.65 4.98
CA MET A 280 5.35 32.26 4.65
C MET A 280 4.36 32.07 5.80
N ALA A 281 4.29 30.85 6.35
CA ALA A 281 3.40 30.53 7.46
C ALA A 281 3.68 31.42 8.68
N GLU A 282 4.94 31.56 9.09
CA GLU A 282 5.34 32.41 10.21
C GLU A 282 5.01 33.90 9.95
N GLN A 283 5.22 34.37 8.73
CA GLN A 283 4.96 35.75 8.34
C GLN A 283 3.47 36.12 8.46
N PHE A 284 2.56 35.26 8.05
CA PHE A 284 1.14 35.56 7.96
C PHE A 284 0.32 35.03 9.15
N TYR A 285 0.75 33.92 9.76
CA TYR A 285 -0.04 33.18 10.76
C TYR A 285 0.69 32.98 12.10
N GLY A 286 1.94 33.47 12.24
CA GLY A 286 2.76 33.22 13.43
C GLY A 286 2.20 33.81 14.73
N ASN A 287 1.34 34.84 14.65
CA ASN A 287 0.68 35.47 15.80
C ASN A 287 -0.79 35.05 16.00
N ASP A 288 -1.30 34.11 15.19
CA ASP A 288 -2.67 33.63 15.29
C ASP A 288 -2.90 32.71 16.51
N ASP A 289 -4.15 32.55 16.91
CA ASP A 289 -4.53 31.44 17.81
C ASP A 289 -4.41 30.12 17.06
N LEU A 290 -3.45 29.30 17.46
CA LEU A 290 -3.15 28.01 16.82
C LEU A 290 -3.75 26.82 17.55
N THR A 291 -4.63 27.02 18.52
CA THR A 291 -5.22 25.95 19.34
C THR A 291 -5.89 24.87 18.49
N LEU A 292 -6.58 25.24 17.41
CA LEU A 292 -7.24 24.30 16.48
C LEU A 292 -6.28 23.58 15.54
N TRP A 293 -5.06 24.06 15.43
CA TRP A 293 -4.07 23.65 14.45
C TRP A 293 -2.97 22.77 15.04
N MET A 294 -3.00 22.57 16.37
CA MET A 294 -2.01 21.75 17.05
C MET A 294 -2.02 20.33 16.50
N PRO A 295 -0.84 19.78 16.19
CA PRO A 295 -0.75 18.44 15.64
C PRO A 295 -1.10 17.36 16.67
N HIS A 296 -1.54 16.22 16.18
CA HIS A 296 -1.62 15.01 16.99
C HIS A 296 -0.21 14.54 17.32
N THR A 297 0.07 14.36 18.62
CA THR A 297 1.37 13.89 19.12
C THR A 297 1.22 12.51 19.74
N ASP A 298 2.23 11.69 19.59
CA ASP A 298 2.35 10.38 20.23
C ASP A 298 3.52 10.40 21.21
N ALA A 299 3.22 10.24 22.50
CA ALA A 299 4.24 10.25 23.56
C ALA A 299 5.35 9.20 23.36
N ALA A 300 5.05 8.10 22.67
CA ALA A 300 6.03 7.06 22.35
C ALA A 300 7.09 7.52 21.31
N ARG A 301 6.81 8.58 20.55
CA ARG A 301 7.69 9.11 19.50
C ARG A 301 8.67 10.18 19.98
N GLY A 302 8.70 10.46 21.27
CA GLY A 302 9.70 11.33 21.91
C GLY A 302 9.14 12.61 22.51
N PRO A 303 10.01 13.42 23.14
CA PRO A 303 9.61 14.71 23.70
C PRO A 303 9.39 15.73 22.58
N TYR A 304 8.25 16.43 22.63
CA TYR A 304 7.95 17.54 21.74
C TYR A 304 8.18 18.87 22.48
N THR A 305 8.97 19.77 21.91
CA THR A 305 9.10 21.11 22.46
C THR A 305 7.96 22.00 21.98
N GLU A 306 7.60 23.00 22.79
CA GLU A 306 6.58 23.97 22.44
C GLU A 306 6.87 24.65 21.09
N GLY A 307 8.13 25.02 20.84
CA GLY A 307 8.55 25.63 19.58
C GLY A 307 8.42 24.69 18.37
N MET A 308 8.57 23.36 18.53
CA MET A 308 8.33 22.39 17.45
C MET A 308 6.83 22.33 17.12
N LEU A 309 5.99 22.23 18.13
CA LEU A 309 4.54 22.18 17.98
C LEU A 309 3.99 23.46 17.36
N HIS A 310 4.46 24.63 17.81
CA HIS A 310 4.09 25.93 17.25
C HIS A 310 4.42 26.01 15.76
N ARG A 311 5.66 25.72 15.35
CA ARG A 311 6.06 25.73 13.92
C ARG A 311 5.22 24.78 13.07
N CYS A 312 4.90 23.58 13.61
CA CYS A 312 4.04 22.64 12.92
C CYS A 312 2.63 23.18 12.75
N ALA A 313 2.05 23.76 13.80
CA ALA A 313 0.70 24.33 13.80
C ALA A 313 0.57 25.53 12.85
N VAL A 314 1.56 26.42 12.80
CA VAL A 314 1.59 27.56 11.87
C VAL A 314 1.58 27.08 10.42
N MET A 315 2.45 26.11 10.08
CA MET A 315 2.48 25.51 8.75
C MET A 315 1.19 24.75 8.41
N HIS A 316 0.61 24.05 9.38
CA HIS A 316 -0.65 23.31 9.21
C HIS A 316 -1.80 24.28 8.84
N LYS A 317 -1.93 25.41 9.54
CA LYS A 317 -2.90 26.46 9.19
C LYS A 317 -2.67 27.01 7.79
N ALA A 318 -1.45 27.43 7.49
CA ALA A 318 -1.09 28.03 6.21
C ALA A 318 -1.38 27.10 5.02
N VAL A 319 -0.95 25.83 5.10
CA VAL A 319 -1.16 24.87 4.02
C VAL A 319 -2.63 24.47 3.87
N THR A 320 -3.41 24.46 4.98
CA THR A 320 -4.85 24.20 4.91
C THR A 320 -5.58 25.30 4.15
N ILE A 321 -5.25 26.57 4.38
CA ILE A 321 -5.83 27.70 3.63
C ILE A 321 -5.43 27.61 2.15
N LEU A 322 -4.16 27.30 1.85
CA LEU A 322 -3.70 27.01 0.48
C LEU A 322 -4.49 25.88 -0.18
N MET A 323 -4.72 24.80 0.54
CA MET A 323 -5.52 23.65 0.08
C MET A 323 -6.94 24.09 -0.28
N LEU A 324 -7.61 24.84 0.59
CA LEU A 324 -8.97 25.34 0.33
C LEU A 324 -9.03 26.22 -0.94
N LYS A 325 -8.04 27.08 -1.17
CA LYS A 325 -7.93 27.86 -2.43
C LYS A 325 -7.76 26.96 -3.66
N MET A 326 -6.99 25.86 -3.52
CA MET A 326 -6.81 24.91 -4.62
C MET A 326 -8.06 24.06 -4.84
N GLU A 327 -8.81 23.71 -3.81
CA GLU A 327 -10.12 23.05 -3.92
C GLU A 327 -11.07 23.86 -4.78
N CYS A 328 -11.24 25.17 -4.51
CA CYS A 328 -12.05 26.08 -5.35
C CYS A 328 -11.65 25.96 -6.83
N LYS A 329 -10.35 26.01 -7.14
CA LYS A 329 -9.85 25.97 -8.53
C LYS A 329 -10.07 24.62 -9.22
N VAL A 330 -9.97 23.51 -8.47
CA VAL A 330 -10.25 22.17 -9.02
C VAL A 330 -11.72 22.00 -9.29
N ILE A 331 -12.58 22.45 -8.38
CA ILE A 331 -14.05 22.40 -8.49
C ILE A 331 -14.51 23.21 -9.71
N ASP A 332 -13.97 24.41 -9.92
CA ASP A 332 -14.29 25.25 -11.09
C ASP A 332 -13.95 24.56 -12.41
N ARG A 333 -12.81 23.85 -12.47
CA ARG A 333 -12.38 23.15 -13.70
C ARG A 333 -13.15 21.87 -13.97
N ASN A 334 -13.74 21.26 -12.94
CA ASN A 334 -14.34 19.93 -13.00
C ASN A 334 -15.77 19.90 -12.45
N PRO A 335 -16.74 20.54 -13.12
CA PRO A 335 -18.13 20.57 -12.67
C PRO A 335 -18.76 19.17 -12.54
N ASP A 336 -18.27 18.20 -13.31
CA ASP A 336 -18.70 16.80 -13.29
C ASP A 336 -18.36 16.09 -11.96
N PHE A 337 -17.42 16.61 -11.15
CA PHE A 337 -17.13 16.08 -9.81
C PHE A 337 -18.27 16.31 -8.82
N LYS A 338 -19.18 17.27 -9.10
CA LYS A 338 -20.33 17.60 -8.24
C LYS A 338 -19.94 17.92 -6.79
N MET A 339 -18.82 18.62 -6.62
CA MET A 339 -18.21 18.93 -5.33
C MET A 339 -18.37 20.40 -4.93
N GLN A 340 -19.34 21.13 -5.49
CA GLN A 340 -19.58 22.55 -5.20
C GLN A 340 -19.85 22.82 -3.71
N GLY A 341 -20.38 21.82 -2.99
CA GLY A 341 -20.55 21.91 -1.52
C GLY A 341 -19.25 22.02 -0.72
N ARG A 342 -18.08 21.73 -1.35
CA ARG A 342 -16.73 21.88 -0.74
C ARG A 342 -16.07 23.21 -1.07
N ASP A 343 -16.71 24.08 -1.80
CA ASP A 343 -16.20 25.43 -2.11
C ASP A 343 -16.37 26.36 -0.90
N PHE A 344 -15.81 25.96 0.23
CA PHE A 344 -16.06 26.56 1.54
C PHE A 344 -15.69 28.03 1.60
N LEU A 345 -14.56 28.44 1.01
CA LEU A 345 -14.10 29.84 1.07
C LEU A 345 -15.11 30.82 0.45
N ARG A 346 -15.83 30.40 -0.60
CA ARG A 346 -16.87 31.23 -1.24
C ARG A 346 -18.21 31.23 -0.49
N HIS A 347 -18.38 30.30 0.44
CA HIS A 347 -19.56 30.22 1.29
C HIS A 347 -19.42 30.96 2.64
N ILE A 348 -18.27 31.62 2.88
CA ILE A 348 -18.00 32.41 4.08
C ILE A 348 -18.60 33.79 3.91
N ASP A 349 -19.39 34.20 4.91
CA ASP A 349 -19.77 35.61 5.16
C ASP A 349 -18.67 36.24 6.01
N TRP A 350 -17.76 36.94 5.33
CA TRP A 350 -16.57 37.52 5.95
C TRP A 350 -16.84 38.60 6.99
N GLU A 351 -18.01 39.29 6.88
CA GLU A 351 -18.41 40.32 7.86
C GLU A 351 -18.92 39.70 9.14
N LYS A 352 -19.71 38.61 9.03
CA LYS A 352 -20.30 37.91 10.17
C LYS A 352 -19.42 36.81 10.76
N GLY A 353 -18.37 36.40 10.07
CA GLY A 353 -17.54 35.25 10.47
C GLY A 353 -18.32 33.93 10.49
N THR A 354 -19.22 33.72 9.51
CA THR A 354 -20.02 32.51 9.39
C THR A 354 -19.84 31.84 8.05
N VAL A 355 -20.06 30.52 7.97
CA VAL A 355 -20.07 29.76 6.73
C VAL A 355 -21.44 29.15 6.50
N THR A 356 -21.93 29.17 5.26
CA THR A 356 -23.22 28.57 4.90
C THR A 356 -23.01 27.15 4.35
N LEU A 357 -23.58 26.16 5.05
CA LEU A 357 -23.60 24.76 4.62
C LEU A 357 -25.05 24.28 4.50
N ASN A 358 -25.40 23.70 3.37
CA ASN A 358 -26.75 23.17 3.10
C ASN A 358 -27.87 24.18 3.40
N GLY A 359 -27.62 25.48 3.20
CA GLY A 359 -28.57 26.54 3.45
C GLY A 359 -28.64 27.04 4.89
N GLN A 360 -27.85 26.51 5.81
CA GLN A 360 -27.75 26.93 7.21
C GLN A 360 -26.40 27.62 7.47
N ALA A 361 -26.42 28.75 8.19
CA ALA A 361 -25.20 29.47 8.57
C ALA A 361 -24.66 28.97 9.92
N TYR A 362 -23.36 28.73 9.98
CA TYR A 362 -22.63 28.29 11.18
C TYR A 362 -21.51 29.28 11.51
N PRO A 363 -21.32 29.65 12.78
CA PRO A 363 -20.18 30.48 13.18
C PRO A 363 -18.85 29.72 13.00
N LEU A 364 -17.86 30.43 12.49
CA LEU A 364 -16.50 29.91 12.38
C LEU A 364 -15.78 29.98 13.73
N ARG A 365 -15.05 28.93 14.08
CA ARG A 365 -14.20 28.88 15.29
C ARG A 365 -12.88 29.67 15.10
N ASP A 366 -12.44 29.82 13.87
CA ASP A 366 -11.28 30.62 13.47
C ASP A 366 -11.71 31.51 12.30
N THR A 367 -11.57 32.80 12.44
CA THR A 367 -11.93 33.82 11.44
C THR A 367 -10.70 34.54 10.88
N SER A 368 -9.47 34.10 11.24
CA SER A 368 -8.23 34.66 10.75
C SER A 368 -7.80 34.02 9.44
N PHE A 369 -8.00 34.76 8.34
CA PHE A 369 -7.63 34.37 6.99
C PHE A 369 -6.79 35.46 6.30
N PRO A 370 -5.62 35.83 6.82
CA PRO A 370 -4.86 37.03 6.40
C PRO A 370 -4.40 37.00 4.94
N THR A 371 -4.36 35.84 4.29
CA THR A 371 -3.97 35.70 2.88
C THR A 371 -5.15 35.59 1.93
N VAL A 372 -6.40 35.57 2.43
CA VAL A 372 -7.61 35.43 1.60
C VAL A 372 -8.17 36.81 1.28
N ASP A 373 -8.38 37.07 -0.02
CA ASP A 373 -9.15 38.23 -0.48
C ASP A 373 -10.64 37.88 -0.50
N PRO A 374 -11.49 38.55 0.30
CA PRO A 374 -12.94 38.30 0.27
C PRO A 374 -13.60 38.48 -1.11
N ALA A 375 -13.03 39.33 -1.98
CA ALA A 375 -13.55 39.58 -3.32
C ALA A 375 -13.22 38.43 -4.31
N ASP A 376 -12.09 37.75 -4.12
CA ASP A 376 -11.70 36.53 -4.87
C ASP A 376 -11.01 35.53 -3.92
N PRO A 377 -11.78 34.76 -3.14
CA PRO A 377 -11.26 33.88 -2.12
C PRO A 377 -10.32 32.77 -2.64
N ALA A 378 -10.40 32.45 -3.93
CA ALA A 378 -9.54 31.46 -4.59
C ALA A 378 -8.21 32.08 -5.09
N ALA A 379 -8.06 33.41 -5.09
CA ALA A 379 -6.84 34.06 -5.55
C ALA A 379 -5.66 33.74 -4.64
N LEU A 380 -4.49 33.45 -5.26
CA LEU A 380 -3.23 33.31 -4.55
C LEU A 380 -2.49 34.66 -4.57
N ASN A 381 -1.93 35.06 -3.43
CA ASN A 381 -0.96 36.14 -3.39
C ASN A 381 0.42 35.67 -3.95
N ASP A 382 1.41 36.59 -4.03
CA ASP A 382 2.72 36.29 -4.62
C ASP A 382 3.52 35.29 -3.79
N ASP A 383 3.44 35.38 -2.46
CA ASP A 383 4.12 34.45 -1.55
C ASP A 383 3.53 33.04 -1.66
N GLU A 384 2.20 32.93 -1.70
CA GLU A 384 1.49 31.65 -1.90
C GLU A 384 1.82 31.01 -3.26
N ARG A 385 1.89 31.82 -4.34
CA ARG A 385 2.30 31.33 -5.67
C ARG A 385 3.73 30.81 -5.66
N LEU A 386 4.64 31.50 -4.99
CA LEU A 386 6.03 31.08 -4.86
C LEU A 386 6.14 29.78 -4.06
N VAL A 387 5.52 29.72 -2.88
CA VAL A 387 5.52 28.54 -2.00
C VAL A 387 4.98 27.32 -2.71
N LEU A 388 3.80 27.44 -3.33
CA LEU A 388 3.14 26.34 -4.02
C LEU A 388 4.00 25.79 -5.17
N ARG A 389 4.59 26.69 -5.98
CA ARG A 389 5.53 26.28 -7.05
C ARG A 389 6.73 25.53 -6.47
N LYS A 390 7.34 26.03 -5.39
CA LYS A 390 8.51 25.39 -4.77
C LYS A 390 8.19 24.03 -4.15
N LEU A 391 7.03 23.89 -3.55
CA LEU A 391 6.55 22.61 -3.02
C LEU A 391 6.32 21.61 -4.13
N VAL A 392 5.59 21.98 -5.19
CA VAL A 392 5.33 21.11 -6.36
C VAL A 392 6.65 20.68 -7.02
N GLU A 393 7.61 21.62 -7.21
CA GLU A 393 8.95 21.29 -7.72
C GLU A 393 9.65 20.26 -6.84
N SER A 394 9.59 20.43 -5.50
CA SER A 394 10.26 19.55 -4.53
C SER A 394 9.68 18.13 -4.56
N PHE A 395 8.33 17.97 -4.60
CA PHE A 395 7.69 16.67 -4.72
C PHE A 395 8.03 15.97 -6.05
N ARG A 396 8.06 16.70 -7.15
CA ARG A 396 8.41 16.16 -8.48
C ARG A 396 9.86 15.75 -8.61
N GLN A 397 10.78 16.42 -7.89
CA GLN A 397 12.21 16.16 -7.96
C GLN A 397 12.71 15.14 -6.94
N SER A 398 11.86 14.68 -6.04
CA SER A 398 12.20 13.67 -5.05
C SER A 398 12.36 12.31 -5.71
N GLU A 399 13.59 11.88 -6.00
CA GLU A 399 13.88 10.60 -6.67
C GLU A 399 13.27 9.41 -5.92
N ARG A 400 13.42 9.38 -4.59
CA ARG A 400 12.87 8.28 -3.78
C ARG A 400 11.35 8.24 -3.83
N LEU A 401 10.68 9.40 -3.78
CA LEU A 401 9.22 9.45 -3.91
C LEU A 401 8.77 8.99 -5.31
N GLN A 402 9.47 9.41 -6.36
CA GLN A 402 9.17 8.95 -7.72
C GLN A 402 9.32 7.42 -7.84
N GLN A 403 10.40 6.83 -7.32
CA GLN A 403 10.59 5.36 -7.31
C GLN A 403 9.43 4.64 -6.59
N HIS A 404 9.00 5.15 -5.43
CA HIS A 404 7.88 4.59 -4.69
C HIS A 404 6.55 4.69 -5.47
N VAL A 405 6.29 5.83 -6.08
CA VAL A 405 5.07 6.05 -6.87
C VAL A 405 5.07 5.23 -8.17
N GLU A 406 6.20 5.12 -8.85
CA GLU A 406 6.35 4.23 -10.01
C GLU A 406 6.09 2.77 -9.63
N PHE A 407 6.57 2.35 -8.45
CA PHE A 407 6.27 1.02 -7.92
C PHE A 407 4.77 0.83 -7.64
N LEU A 408 4.09 1.84 -7.06
CA LEU A 408 2.64 1.79 -6.87
C LEU A 408 1.88 1.67 -8.21
N TYR A 409 2.32 2.35 -9.26
CA TYR A 409 1.73 2.20 -10.59
C TYR A 409 2.06 0.85 -11.25
N ALA A 410 3.26 0.34 -11.05
CA ALA A 410 3.71 -0.92 -11.64
C ALA A 410 3.06 -2.16 -11.00
N LYS A 411 2.82 -2.12 -9.69
CA LYS A 411 2.29 -3.24 -8.90
C LYS A 411 0.85 -3.03 -8.43
N GLY A 412 0.27 -1.86 -8.68
CA GLY A 412 -1.01 -1.47 -8.14
C GLY A 412 -2.05 -1.08 -9.18
N SER A 413 -3.30 -1.09 -8.72
CA SER A 413 -4.51 -0.69 -9.45
C SER A 413 -5.63 -0.35 -8.46
N VAL A 414 -6.75 0.16 -8.98
CA VAL A 414 -7.96 0.40 -8.17
C VAL A 414 -8.55 -0.90 -7.64
N TYR A 415 -8.46 -1.98 -8.40
CA TYR A 415 -8.85 -3.33 -7.99
C TYR A 415 -7.95 -4.39 -8.63
N HIS A 416 -7.94 -5.59 -8.06
CA HIS A 416 -7.22 -6.73 -8.61
C HIS A 416 -8.06 -8.01 -8.49
N ILE A 417 -7.88 -8.93 -9.45
CA ILE A 417 -8.51 -10.25 -9.41
C ILE A 417 -7.42 -11.30 -9.41
N GLU A 418 -7.36 -12.06 -8.33
CA GLU A 418 -6.37 -13.13 -8.16
C GLU A 418 -7.01 -14.35 -7.51
N ASN A 419 -6.77 -15.54 -8.07
CA ASN A 419 -7.24 -16.82 -7.51
C ASN A 419 -8.74 -16.87 -7.14
N GLY A 420 -9.60 -16.14 -7.89
CA GLY A 420 -11.03 -16.04 -7.61
C GLY A 420 -11.40 -14.99 -6.54
N ASN A 421 -10.43 -14.28 -5.97
CA ASN A 421 -10.67 -13.16 -5.07
C ASN A 421 -10.73 -11.86 -5.89
N LEU A 422 -11.69 -11.01 -5.60
CA LEU A 422 -11.75 -9.63 -6.07
C LEU A 422 -11.30 -8.72 -4.92
N LEU A 423 -10.18 -8.02 -5.11
CA LEU A 423 -9.53 -7.17 -4.11
C LEU A 423 -9.71 -5.70 -4.49
N TYR A 424 -10.14 -4.88 -3.57
CA TYR A 424 -10.23 -3.41 -3.67
C TYR A 424 -10.26 -2.79 -2.28
N HIS A 425 -9.78 -1.55 -2.16
CA HIS A 425 -9.62 -0.90 -0.86
C HIS A 425 -10.94 -0.43 -0.25
N GLY A 426 -11.72 0.36 -0.99
CA GLY A 426 -12.90 1.02 -0.42
C GLY A 426 -14.21 0.29 -0.74
N VAL A 427 -14.92 0.72 -1.77
CA VAL A 427 -16.27 0.25 -2.10
C VAL A 427 -16.46 0.06 -3.60
N VAL A 428 -17.44 -0.77 -3.98
CA VAL A 428 -18.11 -0.64 -5.27
C VAL A 428 -19.35 0.23 -5.06
N PRO A 429 -19.37 1.51 -5.45
CA PRO A 429 -20.42 2.45 -5.09
C PRO A 429 -21.82 1.95 -5.42
N MET A 430 -22.74 2.04 -4.47
CA MET A 430 -24.11 1.54 -4.58
C MET A 430 -25.16 2.62 -4.28
N THR A 431 -26.34 2.39 -4.79
CA THR A 431 -27.55 3.17 -4.48
C THR A 431 -28.27 2.58 -3.26
N LYS A 432 -29.18 3.33 -2.66
CA LYS A 432 -29.97 2.88 -1.51
C LYS A 432 -30.81 1.62 -1.77
N ASN A 433 -31.09 1.30 -3.04
CA ASN A 433 -31.83 0.08 -3.42
C ASN A 433 -30.90 -1.09 -3.80
N GLY A 434 -29.59 -0.98 -3.55
CA GLY A 434 -28.60 -2.03 -3.78
C GLY A 434 -28.19 -2.24 -5.25
N SER A 435 -28.52 -1.33 -6.16
CA SER A 435 -27.97 -1.29 -7.52
C SER A 435 -26.63 -0.57 -7.54
N PHE A 436 -25.78 -0.81 -8.55
CA PHE A 436 -24.57 -0.04 -8.71
C PHE A 436 -24.92 1.44 -8.94
N ALA A 437 -24.23 2.32 -8.22
CA ALA A 437 -24.35 3.76 -8.45
C ALA A 437 -23.75 4.11 -9.83
N VAL A 438 -24.38 5.07 -10.50
CA VAL A 438 -23.93 5.57 -11.80
C VAL A 438 -23.34 6.95 -11.61
N GLU A 439 -22.09 7.14 -12.00
CA GLU A 439 -21.46 8.46 -12.08
C GLU A 439 -21.24 8.86 -13.54
N ARG A 440 -21.28 10.16 -13.80
CA ARG A 440 -21.14 10.69 -15.16
C ARG A 440 -19.91 11.59 -15.23
N PHE A 441 -18.98 11.20 -16.10
CA PHE A 441 -17.78 11.96 -16.41
C PHE A 441 -17.66 12.17 -17.92
N GLU A 442 -17.29 13.36 -18.34
CA GLU A 442 -17.05 13.69 -19.76
C GLU A 442 -18.21 13.26 -20.67
N GLY A 443 -19.44 13.32 -20.16
CA GLY A 443 -20.66 12.96 -20.90
C GLY A 443 -21.02 11.47 -20.91
N HIS A 444 -20.18 10.58 -20.38
CA HIS A 444 -20.38 9.13 -20.30
C HIS A 444 -20.78 8.66 -18.89
N ASN A 445 -21.59 7.62 -18.83
CA ASN A 445 -22.03 7.01 -17.56
C ASN A 445 -21.16 5.81 -17.23
N TYR A 446 -20.67 5.74 -15.98
CA TYR A 446 -19.85 4.66 -15.46
C TYR A 446 -20.47 4.08 -14.19
N SER A 447 -20.38 2.75 -14.01
CA SER A 447 -20.88 2.05 -12.82
C SER A 447 -20.16 0.72 -12.63
N GLY A 448 -20.15 0.20 -11.39
CA GLY A 448 -19.51 -1.09 -11.08
C GLY A 448 -18.07 -1.16 -11.58
N ARG A 449 -17.72 -2.23 -12.30
CA ARG A 449 -16.38 -2.41 -12.89
C ARG A 449 -15.99 -1.26 -13.82
N GLY A 450 -16.90 -0.81 -14.67
CA GLY A 450 -16.60 0.27 -15.63
C GLY A 450 -16.22 1.59 -14.93
N LEU A 451 -16.76 1.86 -13.74
CA LEU A 451 -16.33 3.00 -12.92
C LEU A 451 -14.91 2.79 -12.38
N MET A 452 -14.59 1.59 -11.89
CA MET A 452 -13.23 1.31 -11.39
C MET A 452 -12.19 1.34 -12.50
N ASP A 453 -12.49 0.79 -13.69
CA ASP A 453 -11.60 0.84 -14.85
C ASP A 453 -11.33 2.30 -15.29
N TYR A 454 -12.38 3.14 -15.31
CA TYR A 454 -12.23 4.57 -15.59
C TYR A 454 -11.37 5.27 -14.53
N CYS A 455 -11.58 4.98 -13.25
CA CYS A 455 -10.78 5.55 -12.16
C CYS A 455 -9.29 5.18 -12.28
N ASP A 456 -8.98 3.93 -12.62
CA ASP A 456 -7.60 3.46 -12.83
C ASP A 456 -6.96 4.19 -14.02
N GLU A 457 -7.66 4.27 -15.16
CA GLU A 457 -7.18 4.96 -16.36
C GLU A 457 -6.89 6.45 -16.07
N ARG A 458 -7.81 7.15 -15.40
CA ARG A 458 -7.65 8.58 -15.08
C ARG A 458 -6.50 8.82 -14.09
N ALA A 459 -6.34 7.96 -13.10
CA ALA A 459 -5.21 8.04 -12.18
C ALA A 459 -3.87 7.89 -12.92
N ARG A 460 -3.78 6.94 -13.85
CA ARG A 460 -2.58 6.76 -14.71
C ARG A 460 -2.35 7.94 -15.64
N CYS A 461 -3.40 8.52 -16.21
CA CYS A 461 -3.28 9.73 -17.03
C CYS A 461 -2.66 10.91 -16.24
N GLY A 462 -2.99 11.05 -14.96
CA GLY A 462 -2.44 12.10 -14.10
C GLY A 462 -0.91 12.04 -13.95
N TYR A 463 -0.32 10.87 -14.09
CA TYR A 463 1.12 10.67 -13.96
C TYR A 463 1.83 10.48 -15.32
N PHE A 464 1.29 9.65 -16.22
CA PHE A 464 1.99 9.22 -17.43
C PHE A 464 1.65 10.05 -18.69
N ALA A 465 0.55 10.82 -18.70
CA ALA A 465 0.25 11.66 -19.86
C ALA A 465 1.33 12.75 -20.05
N PRO A 466 1.52 13.26 -21.28
CA PRO A 466 2.54 14.26 -21.57
C PRO A 466 2.44 15.49 -20.66
N GLU A 467 3.59 15.99 -20.22
CA GLU A 467 3.65 17.17 -19.35
C GLU A 467 2.97 18.38 -20.02
N GLY A 468 2.19 19.14 -19.23
CA GLY A 468 1.44 20.30 -19.72
C GLY A 468 0.16 19.97 -20.52
N SER A 469 -0.10 18.69 -20.82
CA SER A 469 -1.32 18.29 -21.54
C SER A 469 -2.58 18.46 -20.69
N ALA A 470 -3.73 18.68 -21.36
CA ALA A 470 -5.02 18.72 -20.70
C ALA A 470 -5.36 17.39 -20.01
N ALA A 471 -4.99 16.26 -20.63
CA ALA A 471 -5.20 14.92 -20.09
C ALA A 471 -4.46 14.73 -18.76
N ARG A 472 -3.18 15.17 -18.68
CA ARG A 472 -2.41 15.09 -17.43
C ARG A 472 -3.05 15.93 -16.32
N ARG A 473 -3.44 17.17 -16.63
CA ARG A 473 -4.08 18.07 -15.68
C ARG A 473 -5.40 17.51 -15.16
N SER A 474 -6.26 17.04 -16.07
CA SER A 474 -7.53 16.40 -15.68
C SER A 474 -7.30 15.16 -14.83
N GLY A 475 -6.31 14.31 -15.16
CA GLY A 475 -5.94 13.16 -14.35
C GLY A 475 -5.38 13.54 -12.96
N GLN A 476 -4.59 14.62 -12.87
CA GLN A 476 -4.11 15.15 -11.57
C GLN A 476 -5.27 15.66 -10.70
N ASP A 477 -6.25 16.35 -11.27
CA ASP A 477 -7.45 16.78 -10.55
C ASP A 477 -8.29 15.55 -10.15
N PHE A 478 -8.32 14.50 -10.99
CA PHE A 478 -9.05 13.27 -10.71
C PHE A 478 -8.42 12.44 -9.56
N LEU A 479 -7.10 12.47 -9.37
CA LEU A 479 -6.44 11.87 -8.19
C LEU A 479 -6.94 12.49 -6.89
N TRP A 480 -7.19 13.81 -6.89
CA TRP A 480 -7.84 14.46 -5.73
C TRP A 480 -9.32 14.07 -5.59
N TYR A 481 -10.06 13.90 -6.71
CA TYR A 481 -11.42 13.36 -6.65
C TYR A 481 -11.44 11.97 -6.01
N LEU A 482 -10.49 11.10 -6.36
CA LEU A 482 -10.39 9.76 -5.75
C LEU A 482 -10.14 9.81 -4.25
N TRP A 483 -9.47 10.85 -3.75
CA TRP A 483 -9.24 11.07 -2.33
C TRP A 483 -10.53 11.30 -1.53
N CYS A 484 -11.46 12.12 -2.01
CA CYS A 484 -12.59 12.62 -1.22
C CYS A 484 -13.92 12.75 -1.98
N GLY A 485 -14.00 12.29 -3.22
CA GLY A 485 -15.22 12.36 -4.03
C GLY A 485 -16.28 11.38 -3.54
N LYS A 486 -17.56 11.80 -3.58
CA LYS A 486 -18.70 11.07 -3.03
C LYS A 486 -18.86 9.66 -3.60
N LEU A 487 -18.62 9.46 -4.90
CA LEU A 487 -18.72 8.16 -5.56
C LEU A 487 -17.34 7.59 -5.93
N SER A 488 -16.28 8.10 -5.27
CA SER A 488 -14.97 7.49 -5.36
C SER A 488 -15.00 6.06 -4.78
N PRO A 489 -14.56 5.05 -5.55
CA PRO A 489 -14.49 3.68 -5.05
C PRO A 489 -13.44 3.52 -3.94
N LEU A 490 -12.54 4.49 -3.76
CA LEU A 490 -11.49 4.45 -2.75
C LEU A 490 -11.91 5.11 -1.43
N PHE A 491 -12.90 6.01 -1.45
CA PHE A 491 -13.30 6.78 -0.27
C PHE A 491 -14.52 6.19 0.46
N GLY A 492 -15.58 5.83 -0.27
CA GLY A 492 -16.74 5.13 0.25
C GLY A 492 -17.60 5.90 1.26
N ARG A 493 -17.61 7.26 1.21
CA ARG A 493 -18.42 8.13 2.08
C ARG A 493 -19.01 9.29 1.28
N SER A 494 -20.08 9.90 1.84
CA SER A 494 -20.80 11.00 1.20
C SER A 494 -19.98 12.29 1.09
N ALA A 495 -19.13 12.56 2.07
CA ALA A 495 -18.27 13.73 2.15
C ALA A 495 -17.10 13.46 3.10
N MET A 496 -16.02 14.20 2.95
CA MET A 496 -14.89 14.26 3.88
C MET A 496 -15.00 15.57 4.66
N THR A 497 -15.35 15.50 5.93
CA THR A 497 -15.72 16.66 6.77
C THR A 497 -14.52 17.33 7.46
N THR A 498 -13.41 17.46 6.74
CA THR A 498 -12.16 18.02 7.30
C THR A 498 -12.27 19.52 7.61
N PHE A 499 -12.97 20.30 6.79
CA PHE A 499 -13.24 21.72 7.04
C PHE A 499 -14.18 21.88 8.22
N GLU A 500 -15.29 21.16 8.22
CA GLU A 500 -16.33 21.22 9.24
C GLU A 500 -15.76 20.90 10.64
N ARG A 501 -14.92 19.86 10.74
CA ARG A 501 -14.27 19.47 12.01
C ARG A 501 -13.31 20.53 12.53
N LEU A 502 -12.65 21.26 11.67
CA LEU A 502 -11.73 22.35 12.05
C LEU A 502 -12.48 23.63 12.41
N TYR A 503 -13.38 24.08 11.55
CA TYR A 503 -13.93 25.42 11.59
C TYR A 503 -15.30 25.54 12.24
N ILE A 504 -16.06 24.44 12.40
CA ILE A 504 -17.42 24.47 12.92
C ILE A 504 -17.51 23.66 14.21
N ALA A 505 -18.15 24.24 15.23
CA ALA A 505 -18.28 23.56 16.52
C ALA A 505 -19.43 22.54 16.57
N ASP A 506 -20.42 22.64 15.67
CA ASP A 506 -21.58 21.77 15.65
C ASP A 506 -21.23 20.36 15.15
N PRO A 507 -21.28 19.31 16.01
CA PRO A 507 -20.95 17.94 15.62
C PRO A 507 -21.84 17.36 14.52
N ALA A 508 -23.07 17.90 14.33
CA ALA A 508 -23.97 17.45 13.28
C ALA A 508 -23.38 17.67 11.88
N THR A 509 -22.48 18.66 11.71
CA THR A 509 -21.78 18.93 10.45
C THR A 509 -20.60 17.98 10.20
N HIS A 510 -20.19 17.22 11.20
CA HIS A 510 -19.04 16.31 11.15
C HIS A 510 -19.41 14.90 10.67
N GLU A 511 -20.67 14.63 10.37
CA GLU A 511 -21.14 13.31 9.97
C GLU A 511 -20.69 12.98 8.54
N GLU A 512 -20.05 11.84 8.40
CA GLU A 512 -19.65 11.26 7.11
C GLU A 512 -20.47 10.00 6.85
N VAL A 513 -21.59 10.16 6.13
CA VAL A 513 -22.49 9.04 5.83
C VAL A 513 -21.78 8.04 4.92
N LYS A 514 -21.73 6.78 5.34
CA LYS A 514 -21.14 5.69 4.54
C LYS A 514 -21.93 5.44 3.27
N ASP A 515 -21.24 5.02 2.20
CA ASP A 515 -21.87 4.56 0.97
C ASP A 515 -22.87 3.42 1.28
N PRO A 516 -24.01 3.33 0.59
CA PRO A 516 -24.95 2.22 0.75
C PRO A 516 -24.34 0.83 0.54
N TYR A 517 -23.19 0.72 -0.11
CA TYR A 517 -22.39 -0.51 -0.19
C TYR A 517 -22.23 -1.18 1.18
N TYR A 518 -21.95 -0.41 2.24
CA TYR A 518 -21.77 -0.95 3.60
C TYR A 518 -23.05 -1.55 4.23
N THR A 519 -24.21 -1.29 3.64
CA THR A 519 -25.46 -1.98 4.00
C THR A 519 -25.60 -3.27 3.18
N TRP A 520 -25.29 -3.19 1.89
CA TRP A 520 -25.56 -4.27 0.94
C TRP A 520 -24.50 -5.35 0.86
N TYR A 521 -23.25 -5.08 1.25
CA TYR A 521 -22.16 -6.06 1.14
C TYR A 521 -22.37 -7.31 2.02
N ASN A 522 -23.26 -7.26 3.03
CA ASN A 522 -23.69 -8.41 3.84
C ASN A 522 -24.86 -9.20 3.23
N GLU A 523 -25.47 -8.68 2.17
CA GLU A 523 -26.60 -9.33 1.50
C GLU A 523 -26.09 -10.24 0.39
N GLU A 524 -26.43 -11.54 0.44
CA GLU A 524 -25.93 -12.55 -0.52
C GLU A 524 -26.16 -12.14 -1.98
N ALA A 525 -27.36 -11.62 -2.31
CA ALA A 525 -27.69 -11.20 -3.66
C ALA A 525 -26.83 -10.04 -4.17
N ALA A 526 -26.42 -9.11 -3.30
CA ALA A 526 -25.52 -8.02 -3.64
C ALA A 526 -24.08 -8.52 -3.76
N CYS A 527 -23.61 -9.34 -2.81
CA CYS A 527 -22.32 -9.98 -2.85
C CYS A 527 -22.09 -10.80 -4.13
N ARG A 528 -23.12 -11.53 -4.61
CA ARG A 528 -23.03 -12.29 -5.86
C ARG A 528 -22.96 -11.39 -7.10
N ARG A 529 -23.65 -10.23 -7.11
CA ARG A 529 -23.64 -9.30 -8.25
C ARG A 529 -22.29 -8.62 -8.46
N ILE A 530 -21.56 -8.34 -7.38
CA ILE A 530 -20.25 -7.67 -7.47
C ILE A 530 -19.27 -8.53 -8.28
N PRO A 531 -18.90 -9.77 -7.89
CA PRO A 531 -17.99 -10.60 -8.66
C PRO A 531 -18.50 -10.93 -10.07
N VAL A 532 -19.81 -11.13 -10.24
CA VAL A 532 -20.42 -11.43 -11.55
C VAL A 532 -20.18 -10.29 -12.53
N SER A 533 -20.23 -9.03 -12.11
CA SER A 533 -19.92 -7.89 -13.00
C SER A 533 -18.49 -7.91 -13.54
N TYR A 534 -17.55 -8.57 -12.83
CA TYR A 534 -16.16 -8.74 -13.26
C TYR A 534 -15.90 -10.02 -14.05
N THR A 535 -16.75 -11.06 -13.91
CA THR A 535 -16.59 -12.36 -14.57
C THR A 535 -17.30 -12.44 -15.92
N HIS A 536 -18.45 -11.80 -16.08
CA HIS A 536 -19.22 -11.85 -17.34
C HIS A 536 -18.46 -11.33 -18.57
N LEU A 537 -17.56 -10.36 -18.41
CA LEU A 537 -16.74 -9.86 -19.52
C LEU A 537 -15.66 -10.86 -19.96
N ARG A 538 -15.16 -11.72 -19.06
CA ARG A 538 -14.24 -12.81 -19.43
C ARG A 538 -14.96 -13.91 -20.22
N ALA A 539 -16.21 -14.22 -19.91
CA ALA A 539 -16.99 -15.21 -20.65
C ALA A 539 -17.26 -14.74 -22.09
N HIS A 540 -17.50 -13.46 -22.32
CA HIS A 540 -17.66 -12.90 -23.67
C HIS A 540 -16.36 -12.85 -24.47
N GLU A 541 -15.22 -12.54 -23.83
CA GLU A 541 -13.92 -12.60 -24.50
C GLU A 541 -13.52 -14.04 -24.84
N THR A 542 -13.84 -15.02 -23.98
CA THR A 542 -13.53 -16.43 -24.24
C THR A 542 -14.42 -17.05 -25.32
N LEU A 543 -15.67 -16.60 -25.44
CA LEU A 543 -16.60 -17.08 -26.48
C LEU A 543 -16.35 -16.41 -27.85
N MET A 544 -15.72 -15.24 -27.89
CA MET A 544 -15.31 -14.59 -29.14
C MET A 544 -13.92 -15.05 -29.62
N ASN A 545 -13.15 -15.76 -28.80
CA ASN A 545 -11.81 -16.28 -29.10
C ASN A 545 -11.76 -17.81 -29.25
N LEU A 546 -12.91 -18.49 -29.27
CA LEU A 546 -13.10 -19.89 -29.68
C LEU A 546 -13.80 -19.94 -31.04
#